data_1eb79a4d27677c04727cb8c4c003d1bd
#
_entry.id   1eb79a4d27677c04727cb8c4c003d1bd
#
_cell.length_a   1.000
_cell.length_b   1.000
_cell.length_c   1.000
_cell.angle_alpha   90.00
_cell.angle_beta   90.00
_cell.angle_gamma   90.00
#
_symmetry.space_group_name_H-M   'P 1'
#
loop_
_entity.id
_entity.type
_entity.pdbx_description
1 polymer ?
#
loop_
_entity_poly.entity_id
_entity_poly.type
_entity_poly.pdbx_seq_one_letter_code
_entity_poly.pdbx_strand_id
1 'polypeptide(L)'
;MAGHSHWAGIKHKKGKADKQRSKIFSKLSKEITVAAKLGDKDPAMNPRLRSAIQAARSANMPKDNIERAIDKSSATNGSNFENLRYEGFGPDKIAVIVETLTDNKNRTASNIRTIFQKNGGSLGTQGSASHNFKQLGIIKIDKKEISEENILELAIEAGADECISHSDFHEIHCPVSEIYNVKKNLEKTIANFISTEIEWIPLNLSLIHISEPTRPLYISYAV
;
A
#
# COMPACT_ATOMS: atom_id res chain seq x y z
N MET A 1 -29.83 32.65 15.23
CA MET A 1 -29.91 31.18 14.91
C MET A 1 -28.69 30.71 14.13
N ALA A 2 -27.48 30.78 14.72
CA ALA A 2 -26.21 30.39 14.04
C ALA A 2 -25.57 29.08 14.54
N GLY A 3 -26.20 28.40 15.52
CA GLY A 3 -25.58 27.22 16.16
C GLY A 3 -25.73 25.89 15.42
N HIS A 4 -26.70 25.73 14.53
CA HIS A 4 -27.00 24.46 13.89
C HIS A 4 -26.10 24.14 12.68
N SER A 5 -25.54 25.13 11.99
CA SER A 5 -24.70 24.91 10.81
C SER A 5 -23.29 24.40 11.17
N HIS A 6 -22.71 24.85 12.29
CA HIS A 6 -21.36 24.41 12.72
C HIS A 6 -21.37 22.96 13.17
N TRP A 7 -22.38 22.55 13.95
CA TRP A 7 -22.49 21.14 14.40
C TRP A 7 -22.79 20.18 13.26
N ALA A 8 -23.61 20.54 12.29
CA ALA A 8 -23.85 19.76 11.07
C ALA A 8 -22.58 19.58 10.25
N GLY A 9 -21.75 20.64 10.11
CA GLY A 9 -20.46 20.57 9.42
C GLY A 9 -19.47 19.62 10.11
N ILE A 10 -19.40 19.63 11.45
CA ILE A 10 -18.55 18.72 12.24
C ILE A 10 -19.03 17.28 12.08
N LYS A 11 -20.35 17.02 12.16
CA LYS A 11 -20.94 15.69 11.98
C LYS A 11 -20.64 15.11 10.59
N HIS A 12 -20.73 15.91 9.53
CA HIS A 12 -20.40 15.50 8.17
C HIS A 12 -18.91 15.21 8.00
N LYS A 13 -18.02 16.04 8.53
CA LYS A 13 -16.57 15.81 8.50
C LYS A 13 -16.17 14.55 9.26
N LYS A 14 -16.72 14.36 10.46
CA LYS A 14 -16.49 13.16 11.28
C LYS A 14 -16.99 11.89 10.57
N GLY A 15 -18.22 11.92 10.03
CA GLY A 15 -18.78 10.77 9.30
C GLY A 15 -17.98 10.41 8.05
N LYS A 16 -17.38 11.37 7.33
CA LYS A 16 -16.51 11.12 6.19
C LYS A 16 -15.19 10.48 6.64
N ALA A 17 -14.58 10.98 7.72
CA ALA A 17 -13.35 10.41 8.27
C ALA A 17 -13.57 8.98 8.81
N ASP A 18 -14.66 8.73 9.53
CA ASP A 18 -15.01 7.42 10.05
C ASP A 18 -15.27 6.40 8.91
N LYS A 19 -15.92 6.83 7.83
CA LYS A 19 -16.14 6.00 6.64
C LYS A 19 -14.83 5.65 5.91
N GLN A 20 -13.89 6.60 5.83
CA GLN A 20 -12.55 6.35 5.28
C GLN A 20 -11.77 5.36 6.15
N ARG A 21 -11.76 5.55 7.47
CA ARG A 21 -11.11 4.64 8.42
C ARG A 21 -11.68 3.23 8.34
N SER A 22 -13.00 3.10 8.29
CA SER A 22 -13.68 1.80 8.14
C SER A 22 -13.26 1.08 6.85
N LYS A 23 -13.13 1.81 5.73
CA LYS A 23 -12.61 1.24 4.48
C LYS A 23 -11.18 0.73 4.60
N ILE A 24 -10.29 1.53 5.22
CA ILE A 24 -8.89 1.14 5.45
C ILE A 24 -8.84 -0.11 6.33
N PHE A 25 -9.57 -0.13 7.44
CA PHE A 25 -9.61 -1.29 8.34
C PHE A 25 -10.14 -2.55 7.66
N SER A 26 -11.16 -2.42 6.80
CA SER A 26 -11.68 -3.56 6.04
C SER A 26 -10.64 -4.15 5.08
N LYS A 27 -9.84 -3.31 4.42
CA LYS A 27 -8.76 -3.74 3.54
C LYS A 27 -7.66 -4.46 4.31
N LEU A 28 -7.16 -3.83 5.37
CA LEU A 28 -6.10 -4.39 6.21
C LEU A 28 -6.54 -5.71 6.86
N SER A 29 -7.80 -5.80 7.30
CA SER A 29 -8.36 -7.05 7.83
C SER A 29 -8.39 -8.17 6.78
N LYS A 30 -8.78 -7.87 5.54
CA LYS A 30 -8.74 -8.83 4.42
C LYS A 30 -7.30 -9.28 4.14
N GLU A 31 -6.36 -8.35 4.05
CA GLU A 31 -4.94 -8.66 3.80
C GLU A 31 -4.35 -9.56 4.89
N ILE A 32 -4.61 -9.25 6.17
CA ILE A 32 -4.20 -10.08 7.32
C ILE A 32 -4.80 -11.50 7.20
N THR A 33 -6.09 -11.61 6.90
CA THR A 33 -6.76 -12.91 6.77
C THR A 33 -6.16 -13.74 5.64
N VAL A 34 -5.87 -13.12 4.49
CA VAL A 34 -5.29 -13.81 3.33
C VAL A 34 -3.83 -14.18 3.60
N ALA A 35 -3.05 -13.27 4.19
CA ALA A 35 -1.67 -13.56 4.54
C ALA A 35 -1.57 -14.75 5.51
N ALA A 36 -2.44 -14.80 6.53
CA ALA A 36 -2.51 -15.91 7.47
C ALA A 36 -3.06 -17.21 6.85
N LYS A 37 -3.90 -17.12 5.80
CA LYS A 37 -4.45 -18.30 5.10
C LYS A 37 -3.45 -18.94 4.13
N LEU A 38 -2.65 -18.12 3.44
CA LEU A 38 -1.68 -18.57 2.43
C LEU A 38 -0.32 -18.95 3.03
N GLY A 39 -0.04 -18.55 4.25
CA GLY A 39 1.20 -18.85 4.97
C GLY A 39 0.94 -19.31 6.40
N ASP A 40 1.90 -19.08 7.26
CA ASP A 40 1.76 -19.38 8.69
C ASP A 40 0.95 -18.27 9.39
N LYS A 41 0.24 -18.64 10.48
CA LYS A 41 -0.46 -17.69 11.36
C LYS A 41 0.47 -16.98 12.34
N ASP A 42 1.66 -17.51 12.52
CA ASP A 42 2.68 -16.86 13.31
C ASP A 42 3.36 -15.75 12.48
N PRO A 43 3.27 -14.49 12.90
CA PRO A 43 3.95 -13.40 12.23
C PRO A 43 5.48 -13.55 12.16
N ALA A 44 6.08 -14.33 13.08
CA ALA A 44 7.51 -14.61 13.07
C ALA A 44 7.91 -15.45 11.85
N MET A 45 7.03 -16.37 11.44
CA MET A 45 7.26 -17.31 10.34
C MET A 45 6.67 -16.83 9.02
N ASN A 46 5.80 -15.80 9.04
CA ASN A 46 5.09 -15.29 7.87
C ASN A 46 5.40 -13.79 7.63
N PRO A 47 6.38 -13.47 6.74
CA PRO A 47 6.75 -12.09 6.45
C PRO A 47 5.59 -11.23 5.93
N ARG A 48 4.73 -11.78 5.07
CA ARG A 48 3.54 -11.08 4.54
C ARG A 48 2.56 -10.71 5.66
N LEU A 49 2.29 -11.65 6.57
CA LEU A 49 1.43 -11.40 7.73
C LEU A 49 2.03 -10.33 8.66
N ARG A 50 3.33 -10.37 8.88
CA ARG A 50 4.05 -9.38 9.67
C ARG A 50 3.90 -7.96 9.10
N SER A 51 4.09 -7.81 7.79
CA SER A 51 3.90 -6.52 7.11
C SER A 51 2.45 -6.04 7.18
N ALA A 52 1.48 -6.93 6.96
CA ALA A 52 0.07 -6.59 7.06
C ALA A 52 -0.32 -6.14 8.48
N ILE A 53 0.21 -6.80 9.52
CA ILE A 53 0.01 -6.42 10.93
C ILE A 53 0.65 -5.06 11.21
N GLN A 54 1.85 -4.81 10.70
CA GLN A 54 2.52 -3.52 10.88
C GLN A 54 1.73 -2.39 10.23
N ALA A 55 1.26 -2.57 8.99
CA ALA A 55 0.41 -1.60 8.31
C ALA A 55 -0.91 -1.34 9.09
N ALA A 56 -1.50 -2.38 9.68
CA ALA A 56 -2.69 -2.25 10.50
C ALA A 56 -2.43 -1.44 11.79
N ARG A 57 -1.29 -1.66 12.44
CA ARG A 57 -0.86 -0.89 13.63
C ARG A 57 -0.60 0.58 13.27
N SER A 58 0.08 0.86 12.16
CA SER A 58 0.31 2.23 11.67
C SER A 58 -0.99 2.96 11.35
N ALA A 59 -2.02 2.22 10.90
CA ALA A 59 -3.36 2.76 10.70
C ALA A 59 -4.19 2.89 12.00
N ASN A 60 -3.62 2.60 13.17
CA ASN A 60 -4.28 2.56 14.47
C ASN A 60 -5.45 1.56 14.55
N MET A 61 -5.31 0.39 13.92
CA MET A 61 -6.28 -0.69 14.05
C MET A 61 -6.17 -1.32 15.44
N PRO A 62 -7.29 -1.51 16.18
CA PRO A 62 -7.29 -2.19 17.48
C PRO A 62 -6.73 -3.61 17.38
N LYS A 63 -5.98 -4.03 18.41
CA LYS A 63 -5.36 -5.35 18.48
C LYS A 63 -6.38 -6.48 18.30
N ASP A 64 -7.54 -6.38 18.94
CA ASP A 64 -8.63 -7.37 18.80
C ASP A 64 -9.13 -7.54 17.36
N ASN A 65 -9.07 -6.48 16.53
CA ASN A 65 -9.46 -6.58 15.13
C ASN A 65 -8.39 -7.31 14.30
N ILE A 66 -7.12 -7.14 14.65
CA ILE A 66 -6.00 -7.85 14.04
C ILE A 66 -6.09 -9.34 14.37
N GLU A 67 -6.26 -9.69 15.64
CA GLU A 67 -6.40 -11.07 16.10
C GLU A 67 -7.60 -11.77 15.46
N ARG A 68 -8.77 -11.11 15.47
CA ARG A 68 -9.96 -11.63 14.77
C ARG A 68 -9.76 -11.84 13.27
N ALA A 69 -8.94 -11.00 12.62
CA ALA A 69 -8.62 -11.17 11.20
C ALA A 69 -7.73 -12.38 10.95
N ILE A 70 -6.77 -12.66 11.85
CA ILE A 70 -5.94 -13.89 11.82
C ILE A 70 -6.81 -15.11 12.04
N ASP A 71 -7.69 -15.11 13.06
CA ASP A 71 -8.56 -16.24 13.40
C ASP A 71 -9.53 -16.59 12.26
N LYS A 72 -10.04 -15.60 11.53
CA LYS A 72 -10.89 -15.81 10.35
C LYS A 72 -10.20 -16.63 9.25
N SER A 73 -8.88 -16.67 9.20
CA SER A 73 -8.15 -17.51 8.24
C SER A 73 -8.40 -19.00 8.43
N SER A 74 -8.80 -19.42 9.65
CA SER A 74 -9.12 -20.81 10.00
C SER A 74 -10.54 -21.26 9.60
N ALA A 75 -11.43 -20.31 9.26
CA ALA A 75 -12.82 -20.64 8.94
C ALA A 75 -12.88 -21.38 7.59
N THR A 76 -13.42 -22.59 7.61
CA THR A 76 -13.54 -23.50 6.45
C THR A 76 -14.35 -22.92 5.29
N ASN A 77 -15.22 -21.94 5.58
CA ASN A 77 -16.07 -21.24 4.59
C ASN A 77 -15.55 -19.87 4.16
N GLY A 78 -14.27 -19.57 4.40
CA GLY A 78 -13.68 -18.30 3.96
C GLY A 78 -13.57 -18.23 2.44
N SER A 79 -14.08 -17.16 1.84
CA SER A 79 -13.92 -16.85 0.42
C SER A 79 -12.48 -17.05 -0.02
N ASN A 80 -12.24 -17.75 -1.12
CA ASN A 80 -10.92 -17.87 -1.70
C ASN A 80 -10.57 -16.53 -2.34
N PHE A 81 -9.79 -15.72 -1.62
CA PHE A 81 -9.27 -14.48 -2.17
C PHE A 81 -8.10 -14.76 -3.11
N GLU A 82 -8.13 -14.13 -4.27
CA GLU A 82 -7.08 -14.15 -5.27
C GLU A 82 -6.49 -12.74 -5.45
N ASN A 83 -5.17 -12.67 -5.58
CA ASN A 83 -4.51 -11.44 -5.98
C ASN A 83 -4.55 -11.34 -7.50
N LEU A 84 -5.14 -10.28 -8.01
CA LEU A 84 -5.23 -10.02 -9.44
C LEU A 84 -4.71 -8.62 -9.75
N ARG A 85 -3.96 -8.51 -10.84
CA ARG A 85 -3.48 -7.26 -11.38
C ARG A 85 -4.27 -6.90 -12.62
N TYR A 86 -4.71 -5.65 -12.66
CA TYR A 86 -5.32 -5.04 -13.83
C TYR A 86 -4.44 -3.88 -14.27
N GLU A 87 -4.32 -3.72 -15.57
CA GLU A 87 -3.51 -2.71 -16.19
C GLU A 87 -4.35 -1.92 -17.18
N GLY A 88 -4.07 -0.63 -17.33
CA GLY A 88 -4.80 0.21 -18.23
C GLY A 88 -4.23 1.61 -18.33
N PHE A 89 -4.95 2.45 -18.99
CA PHE A 89 -4.56 3.84 -19.21
C PHE A 89 -5.68 4.76 -18.75
N GLY A 90 -5.30 5.76 -17.95
CA GLY A 90 -6.18 6.88 -17.60
C GLY A 90 -6.26 7.92 -18.71
N PRO A 91 -6.88 9.08 -18.46
CA PRO A 91 -6.82 10.23 -19.34
C PRO A 91 -5.37 10.54 -19.72
N ASP A 92 -5.16 11.12 -20.90
CA ASP A 92 -3.83 11.49 -21.42
C ASP A 92 -2.83 10.32 -21.49
N LYS A 93 -3.33 9.09 -21.62
CA LYS A 93 -2.54 7.84 -21.68
C LYS A 93 -1.65 7.58 -20.46
N ILE A 94 -2.03 8.09 -19.29
CA ILE A 94 -1.34 7.80 -18.03
C ILE A 94 -1.46 6.31 -17.74
N ALA A 95 -0.32 5.62 -17.65
CA ALA A 95 -0.29 4.20 -17.32
C ALA A 95 -0.74 3.97 -15.85
N VAL A 96 -1.62 3.01 -15.64
CA VAL A 96 -2.19 2.69 -14.33
C VAL A 96 -2.12 1.18 -14.07
N ILE A 97 -1.56 0.81 -12.92
CA ILE A 97 -1.58 -0.56 -12.39
C ILE A 97 -2.55 -0.60 -11.20
N VAL A 98 -3.44 -1.57 -11.19
CA VAL A 98 -4.41 -1.79 -10.09
C VAL A 98 -4.22 -3.19 -9.55
N GLU A 99 -3.67 -3.31 -8.36
CA GLU A 99 -3.62 -4.58 -7.64
C GLU A 99 -4.88 -4.75 -6.79
N THR A 100 -5.46 -5.94 -6.86
CA THR A 100 -6.71 -6.25 -6.18
C THR A 100 -6.62 -7.56 -5.43
N LEU A 101 -7.30 -7.60 -4.30
CA LEU A 101 -7.55 -8.80 -3.53
C LEU A 101 -9.06 -9.08 -3.56
N THR A 102 -9.46 -10.12 -4.28
CA THR A 102 -10.88 -10.40 -4.54
C THR A 102 -11.25 -11.86 -4.37
N ASP A 103 -12.49 -12.09 -3.97
CA ASP A 103 -13.16 -13.38 -3.94
C ASP A 103 -13.93 -13.68 -5.26
N ASN A 104 -14.07 -12.66 -6.14
CA ASN A 104 -14.79 -12.77 -7.39
C ASN A 104 -14.14 -11.94 -8.50
N LYS A 105 -13.32 -12.60 -9.31
CA LYS A 105 -12.60 -11.98 -10.42
C LYS A 105 -13.48 -11.29 -11.46
N ASN A 106 -14.64 -11.88 -11.77
CA ASN A 106 -15.54 -11.36 -12.81
C ASN A 106 -16.20 -10.05 -12.36
N ARG A 107 -16.67 -10.00 -11.09
CA ARG A 107 -17.22 -8.78 -10.49
C ARG A 107 -16.17 -7.69 -10.46
N THR A 108 -14.95 -8.00 -10.03
CA THR A 108 -13.85 -7.02 -9.94
C THR A 108 -13.45 -6.51 -11.31
N ALA A 109 -13.30 -7.38 -12.30
CA ALA A 109 -12.97 -6.98 -13.68
C ALA A 109 -14.02 -6.03 -14.27
N SER A 110 -15.32 -6.34 -14.07
CA SER A 110 -16.41 -5.49 -14.52
C SER A 110 -16.39 -4.11 -13.84
N ASN A 111 -16.18 -4.08 -12.53
CA ASN A 111 -16.11 -2.83 -11.77
C ASN A 111 -14.93 -1.96 -12.21
N ILE A 112 -13.75 -2.56 -12.33
CA ILE A 112 -12.54 -1.83 -12.76
C ILE A 112 -12.72 -1.28 -14.17
N ARG A 113 -13.24 -2.08 -15.12
CA ARG A 113 -13.54 -1.61 -16.48
C ARG A 113 -14.48 -0.41 -16.46
N THR A 114 -15.54 -0.50 -15.67
CA THR A 114 -16.50 0.60 -15.51
C THR A 114 -15.86 1.86 -14.96
N ILE A 115 -14.95 1.72 -13.98
CA ILE A 115 -14.24 2.86 -13.39
C ILE A 115 -13.33 3.52 -14.42
N PHE A 116 -12.54 2.75 -15.17
CA PHE A 116 -11.71 3.30 -16.24
C PHE A 116 -12.54 4.06 -17.25
N GLN A 117 -13.60 3.46 -17.79
CA GLN A 117 -14.48 4.07 -18.79
C GLN A 117 -15.14 5.36 -18.28
N LYS A 118 -15.68 5.36 -17.04
CA LYS A 118 -16.32 6.55 -16.46
C LYS A 118 -15.36 7.72 -16.25
N ASN A 119 -14.07 7.46 -16.13
CA ASN A 119 -13.05 8.48 -15.91
C ASN A 119 -12.20 8.77 -17.17
N GLY A 120 -12.70 8.43 -18.35
CA GLY A 120 -12.04 8.74 -19.63
C GLY A 120 -10.80 7.87 -19.91
N GLY A 121 -10.65 6.77 -19.21
CA GLY A 121 -9.58 5.81 -19.41
C GLY A 121 -10.04 4.52 -20.09
N SER A 122 -9.12 3.60 -20.29
CA SER A 122 -9.36 2.27 -20.86
C SER A 122 -8.63 1.18 -20.09
N LEU A 123 -9.30 0.06 -19.85
CA LEU A 123 -8.66 -1.14 -19.34
C LEU A 123 -7.91 -1.83 -20.48
N GLY A 124 -6.63 -2.10 -20.26
CA GLY A 124 -5.75 -2.83 -21.19
C GLY A 124 -5.67 -4.32 -20.88
N THR A 125 -4.79 -4.99 -21.59
CA THR A 125 -4.41 -6.38 -21.31
C THR A 125 -3.26 -6.41 -20.28
N GLN A 126 -3.03 -7.57 -19.70
CA GLN A 126 -1.89 -7.79 -18.81
C GLN A 126 -0.58 -7.49 -19.56
N GLY A 127 0.32 -6.75 -18.94
CA GLY A 127 1.58 -6.31 -19.55
C GLY A 127 1.48 -4.98 -20.32
N SER A 128 0.28 -4.42 -20.53
CA SER A 128 0.11 -3.21 -21.32
C SER A 128 0.68 -1.95 -20.68
N ALA A 129 0.72 -1.89 -19.36
CA ALA A 129 1.21 -0.75 -18.59
C ALA A 129 2.42 -1.07 -17.72
N SER A 130 2.57 -2.31 -17.26
CA SER A 130 3.60 -2.71 -16.29
C SER A 130 5.04 -2.57 -16.81
N HIS A 131 5.26 -2.58 -18.13
CA HIS A 131 6.59 -2.33 -18.72
C HIS A 131 7.13 -0.91 -18.42
N ASN A 132 6.27 0.03 -18.03
CA ASN A 132 6.65 1.38 -17.65
C ASN A 132 7.02 1.51 -16.16
N PHE A 133 6.96 0.41 -15.40
CA PHE A 133 7.18 0.40 -13.96
C PHE A 133 8.18 -0.68 -13.56
N LYS A 134 8.84 -0.45 -12.43
CA LYS A 134 9.65 -1.45 -11.72
C LYS A 134 9.01 -1.69 -10.36
N GLN A 135 8.84 -2.94 -9.97
CA GLN A 135 8.37 -3.29 -8.62
C GLN A 135 9.57 -3.35 -7.68
N LEU A 136 9.51 -2.58 -6.60
CA LEU A 136 10.58 -2.46 -5.61
C LEU A 136 10.03 -2.60 -4.20
N GLY A 137 10.89 -3.03 -3.29
CA GLY A 137 10.68 -2.89 -1.86
C GLY A 137 11.06 -1.47 -1.44
N ILE A 138 10.16 -0.76 -0.79
CA ILE A 138 10.34 0.62 -0.33
C ILE A 138 10.26 0.66 1.19
N ILE A 139 11.32 1.19 1.82
CA ILE A 139 11.39 1.40 3.26
C ILE A 139 11.52 2.89 3.52
N LYS A 140 10.57 3.48 4.27
CA LYS A 140 10.57 4.90 4.63
C LYS A 140 10.89 5.09 6.10
N ILE A 141 11.81 6.01 6.38
CA ILE A 141 12.34 6.30 7.72
C ILE A 141 12.26 7.81 7.94
N ASP A 142 11.78 8.24 9.12
CA ASP A 142 11.71 9.67 9.46
C ASP A 142 13.12 10.27 9.50
N LYS A 143 13.29 11.45 8.91
CA LYS A 143 14.57 12.17 8.88
C LYS A 143 15.11 12.54 10.27
N LYS A 144 14.25 12.54 11.28
CA LYS A 144 14.64 12.79 12.68
C LYS A 144 15.35 11.61 13.34
N GLU A 145 15.15 10.40 12.80
CA GLU A 145 15.77 9.18 13.37
C GLU A 145 17.25 9.09 13.04
N ILE A 146 17.66 9.60 11.86
CA ILE A 146 19.02 9.43 11.36
C ILE A 146 19.36 10.51 10.34
N SER A 147 20.64 10.91 10.28
CA SER A 147 21.13 11.86 9.28
C SER A 147 21.26 11.22 7.90
N GLU A 148 21.29 12.05 6.85
CA GLU A 148 21.40 11.64 5.45
C GLU A 148 22.68 10.84 5.17
N GLU A 149 23.80 11.26 5.74
CA GLU A 149 25.09 10.59 5.58
C GLU A 149 25.07 9.19 6.20
N ASN A 150 24.57 9.08 7.43
CA ASN A 150 24.53 7.80 8.15
C ASN A 150 23.52 6.81 7.53
N ILE A 151 22.39 7.30 7.04
CA ILE A 151 21.40 6.40 6.41
C ILE A 151 21.91 5.85 5.09
N LEU A 152 22.68 6.63 4.33
CA LEU A 152 23.28 6.17 3.08
C LEU A 152 24.26 5.01 3.32
N GLU A 153 25.14 5.14 4.31
CA GLU A 153 26.08 4.08 4.69
C GLU A 153 25.34 2.82 5.14
N LEU A 154 24.35 2.97 6.02
CA LEU A 154 23.53 1.85 6.51
C LEU A 154 22.73 1.17 5.40
N ALA A 155 22.19 1.92 4.44
CA ALA A 155 21.47 1.39 3.32
C ALA A 155 22.35 0.52 2.42
N ILE A 156 23.59 0.99 2.14
CA ILE A 156 24.59 0.23 1.37
C ILE A 156 24.94 -1.06 2.11
N GLU A 157 25.26 -0.98 3.41
CA GLU A 157 25.59 -2.16 4.24
C GLU A 157 24.42 -3.15 4.34
N ALA A 158 23.18 -2.64 4.35
CA ALA A 158 21.98 -3.47 4.39
C ALA A 158 21.68 -4.17 3.05
N GLY A 159 22.32 -3.78 1.95
CA GLY A 159 22.12 -4.33 0.62
C GLY A 159 20.98 -3.66 -0.16
N ALA A 160 20.77 -2.37 0.05
CA ALA A 160 19.82 -1.58 -0.73
C ALA A 160 20.39 -1.18 -2.10
N ASP A 161 19.50 -1.01 -3.10
CA ASP A 161 19.86 -0.54 -4.43
C ASP A 161 20.03 0.98 -4.48
N GLU A 162 19.20 1.72 -3.73
CA GLU A 162 19.14 3.18 -3.75
C GLU A 162 18.66 3.74 -2.41
N CYS A 163 19.14 4.94 -2.06
CA CYS A 163 18.67 5.69 -0.91
C CYS A 163 18.42 7.15 -1.31
N ILE A 164 17.16 7.59 -1.20
CA ILE A 164 16.71 8.94 -1.60
C ILE A 164 16.29 9.70 -0.35
N SER A 165 16.90 10.87 -0.12
CA SER A 165 16.53 11.74 0.99
C SER A 165 15.56 12.83 0.54
N HIS A 166 14.36 12.81 1.12
CA HIS A 166 13.34 13.85 0.93
C HIS A 166 13.42 14.91 2.05
N SER A 167 12.50 15.88 2.05
CA SER A 167 12.42 16.91 3.09
C SER A 167 12.20 16.34 4.49
N ASP A 168 11.32 15.32 4.60
CA ASP A 168 10.78 14.83 5.86
C ASP A 168 11.17 13.38 6.17
N PHE A 169 11.61 12.61 5.18
CA PHE A 169 11.95 11.20 5.33
C PHE A 169 13.05 10.76 4.36
N HIS A 170 13.66 9.64 4.67
CA HIS A 170 14.53 8.88 3.77
C HIS A 170 13.74 7.73 3.17
N GLU A 171 13.93 7.47 1.89
CA GLU A 171 13.31 6.38 1.14
C GLU A 171 14.39 5.45 0.61
N ILE A 172 14.36 4.18 1.03
CA ILE A 172 15.32 3.16 0.67
C ILE A 172 14.66 2.19 -0.29
N HIS A 173 15.27 1.96 -1.44
CA HIS A 173 14.83 1.03 -2.47
C HIS A 173 15.67 -0.25 -2.44
N CYS A 174 15.01 -1.39 -2.59
CA CYS A 174 15.66 -2.69 -2.67
C CYS A 174 14.86 -3.66 -3.55
N PRO A 175 15.44 -4.78 -3.99
CA PRO A 175 14.69 -5.84 -4.64
C PRO A 175 13.56 -6.35 -3.75
N VAL A 176 12.41 -6.68 -4.34
CA VAL A 176 11.23 -7.19 -3.59
C VAL A 176 11.58 -8.40 -2.73
N SER A 177 12.45 -9.30 -3.21
CA SER A 177 12.92 -10.48 -2.47
C SER A 177 13.70 -10.14 -1.21
N GLU A 178 14.40 -8.99 -1.20
CA GLU A 178 15.33 -8.63 -0.14
C GLU A 178 14.76 -7.65 0.89
N ILE A 179 13.55 -7.14 0.69
CA ILE A 179 12.96 -6.09 1.55
C ILE A 179 13.00 -6.45 3.05
N TYR A 180 12.79 -7.73 3.39
CA TYR A 180 12.82 -8.16 4.78
C TYR A 180 14.23 -8.28 5.35
N ASN A 181 15.21 -8.69 4.53
CA ASN A 181 16.61 -8.78 4.91
C ASN A 181 17.18 -7.37 5.11
N VAL A 182 16.93 -6.46 4.17
CA VAL A 182 17.33 -5.05 4.27
C VAL A 182 16.71 -4.42 5.51
N LYS A 183 15.40 -4.56 5.70
CA LYS A 183 14.72 -4.05 6.89
C LYS A 183 15.33 -4.59 8.18
N LYS A 184 15.55 -5.90 8.29
CA LYS A 184 16.14 -6.55 9.47
C LYS A 184 17.54 -6.03 9.78
N ASN A 185 18.32 -5.71 8.76
CA ASN A 185 19.64 -5.09 8.94
C ASN A 185 19.52 -3.66 9.47
N LEU A 186 18.61 -2.87 8.91
CA LEU A 186 18.33 -1.50 9.37
C LEU A 186 17.76 -1.45 10.79
N GLU A 187 16.94 -2.43 11.20
CA GLU A 187 16.37 -2.55 12.56
C GLU A 187 17.43 -2.68 13.68
N LYS A 188 18.68 -3.02 13.34
CA LYS A 188 19.79 -3.05 14.31
C LYS A 188 20.15 -1.66 14.84
N THR A 189 19.92 -0.62 14.02
CA THR A 189 20.29 0.76 14.33
C THR A 189 19.09 1.69 14.41
N ILE A 190 18.02 1.40 13.65
CA ILE A 190 16.83 2.26 13.49
C ILE A 190 15.65 1.59 14.18
N ALA A 191 15.03 2.31 15.13
CA ALA A 191 13.90 1.78 15.88
C ALA A 191 12.55 2.00 15.20
N ASN A 192 12.37 3.14 14.49
CA ASN A 192 11.07 3.54 13.96
C ASN A 192 11.11 3.65 12.43
N PHE A 193 10.16 2.98 11.79
CA PHE A 193 9.94 3.02 10.34
C PHE A 193 8.56 3.61 10.05
N ILE A 194 8.50 4.53 9.11
CA ILE A 194 7.23 5.11 8.64
C ILE A 194 6.42 4.05 7.91
N SER A 195 7.04 3.38 6.93
CA SER A 195 6.41 2.31 6.16
C SER A 195 7.45 1.31 5.63
N THR A 196 6.97 0.12 5.28
CA THR A 196 7.72 -0.92 4.58
C THR A 196 6.75 -1.60 3.64
N GLU A 197 6.83 -1.28 2.35
CA GLU A 197 5.83 -1.65 1.37
C GLU A 197 6.49 -2.08 0.06
N ILE A 198 5.76 -2.84 -0.76
CA ILE A 198 6.16 -3.17 -2.12
C ILE A 198 5.39 -2.22 -3.04
N GLU A 199 6.11 -1.40 -3.79
CA GLU A 199 5.52 -0.38 -4.64
C GLU A 199 5.93 -0.57 -6.11
N TRP A 200 5.10 -0.05 -7.02
CA TRP A 200 5.41 0.06 -8.44
C TRP A 200 5.92 1.46 -8.73
N ILE A 201 7.21 1.58 -9.02
CA ILE A 201 7.85 2.85 -9.32
C ILE A 201 7.92 3.05 -10.83
N PRO A 202 7.45 4.19 -11.37
CA PRO A 202 7.56 4.48 -12.80
C PRO A 202 9.02 4.61 -13.22
N LEU A 203 9.38 3.97 -14.33
CA LEU A 203 10.73 4.05 -14.91
C LEU A 203 10.99 5.41 -15.56
N ASN A 204 9.95 6.01 -16.13
CA ASN A 204 10.03 7.31 -16.78
C ASN A 204 8.89 8.21 -16.28
N LEU A 205 9.26 9.37 -15.77
CA LEU A 205 8.32 10.45 -15.46
C LEU A 205 8.19 11.35 -16.67
N SER A 206 6.96 11.54 -17.17
CA SER A 206 6.73 12.51 -18.24
C SER A 206 6.92 13.92 -17.70
N LEU A 207 7.81 14.69 -18.31
CA LEU A 207 8.09 16.08 -17.95
C LEU A 207 7.03 17.09 -18.46
N ILE A 208 5.97 16.63 -19.12
CA ILE A 208 5.01 17.50 -19.81
C ILE A 208 4.07 18.25 -18.84
N HIS A 209 3.97 17.81 -17.57
CA HIS A 209 3.17 18.48 -16.53
C HIS A 209 3.92 18.61 -15.20
N ILE A 210 5.05 19.32 -15.19
CA ILE A 210 5.68 19.71 -13.94
C ILE A 210 5.11 21.08 -13.50
N SER A 211 3.90 21.06 -12.94
CA SER A 211 3.49 22.11 -12.00
C SER A 211 3.40 21.60 -10.56
N GLU A 212 3.34 20.28 -10.34
CA GLU A 212 3.56 19.63 -9.02
C GLU A 212 3.90 18.16 -9.27
N PRO A 213 4.78 17.53 -8.46
CA PRO A 213 4.96 16.08 -8.51
C PRO A 213 3.63 15.46 -8.09
N THR A 214 2.84 15.01 -9.07
CA THR A 214 1.68 14.17 -8.79
C THR A 214 2.21 12.91 -8.14
N ARG A 215 2.06 12.81 -6.82
CA ARG A 215 2.23 11.55 -6.10
C ARG A 215 1.42 10.51 -6.86
N PRO A 216 1.94 9.31 -7.12
CA PRO A 216 1.16 8.25 -7.70
C PRO A 216 -0.10 8.10 -6.86
N LEU A 217 -1.26 8.35 -7.47
CA LEU A 217 -2.54 8.18 -6.83
C LEU A 217 -2.74 6.66 -6.66
N TYR A 218 -2.37 6.16 -5.48
CA TYR A 218 -2.76 4.82 -5.06
C TYR A 218 -4.28 4.80 -4.89
N ILE A 219 -4.99 4.53 -5.98
CA ILE A 219 -6.42 4.31 -5.93
C ILE A 219 -6.63 2.86 -5.50
N SER A 220 -6.59 2.65 -4.19
CA SER A 220 -6.92 1.37 -3.59
C SER A 220 -8.44 1.27 -3.45
N TYR A 221 -9.10 0.54 -4.35
CA TYR A 221 -10.51 0.17 -4.21
C TYR A 221 -10.62 -1.24 -3.62
N ALA A 222 -11.31 -1.37 -2.47
CA ALA A 222 -11.88 -2.63 -2.03
C ALA A 222 -13.28 -2.73 -2.63
N VAL A 223 -13.54 -3.77 -3.42
CA VAL A 223 -14.87 -4.18 -3.86
C VAL A 223 -15.35 -5.30 -2.94
#